data_a58a4ddd73bc89f13bf9fe57947f705d
#
_entry.id   a58a4ddd73bc89f13bf9fe57947f705d
#
_cell.length_a   1.000
_cell.length_b   1.000
_cell.length_c   1.000
_cell.angle_alpha   90.00
_cell.angle_beta   90.00
_cell.angle_gamma   90.00
#
_symmetry.space_group_name_H-M   'P 1'
#
loop_
_entity.id
_entity.type
_entity.pdbx_description
1 polymer ?
#
loop_
_entity_poly.entity_id
_entity_poly.type
_entity_poly.pdbx_seq_one_letter_code
_entity_poly.pdbx_strand_id
1 'polypeptide(L)'
;MDLVGKHIVLGLTGGIACYKAAEFCRALIKQGATVQVVMTDAATQFITAVTMQALSNRPVYASQWDSREPNNMAHINLSREADAIVIAPCSADFVAKLLHGRADDLLSLMCLARPLESTPLLVAPAMNREMWAHPATQRNMAQMRADGATVFDVGSGEQACGETGDGRMLEPAELLHDIVAFFQPKVLAGKQVLISAGPTFEALDPVRGITNLSSGKMGFALARAAHEAGADVTLVAGPVGLLTPRGVDRVDVLSAQDMFDACQAQVSQADIFIACAAVADWRVDEPTKQKIKKDASGAMPSFQFIENPDILASIAQSDRAQSGALFCVGFAAESNDLLAHATAKRLRKNVPLLVGNVGPATFGKDDNALLLVDAQGVKEIPHNSKLALSRMLIAEIANRINHRSS
;
A
#
# COMPACT_ATOMS: atom_id res chain seq x y z
N MET A 1 3.24 15.03 2.97
CA MET A 1 4.64 14.58 3.15
C MET A 1 4.64 13.58 4.29
N ASP A 2 5.01 12.34 4.00
CA ASP A 2 4.78 11.20 4.90
C ASP A 2 5.97 10.87 5.82
N LEU A 3 7.12 11.53 5.61
CA LEU A 3 8.37 11.30 6.35
C LEU A 3 8.91 12.58 7.02
N VAL A 4 8.03 13.56 7.28
CA VAL A 4 8.43 14.81 7.97
C VAL A 4 8.99 14.48 9.35
N GLY A 5 10.17 15.05 9.64
CA GLY A 5 10.89 14.84 10.91
C GLY A 5 11.65 13.53 11.02
N LYS A 6 11.62 12.66 9.99
CA LYS A 6 12.40 11.44 9.96
C LYS A 6 13.83 11.72 9.48
N HIS A 7 14.81 11.14 10.20
CA HIS A 7 16.20 11.11 9.82
C HIS A 7 16.60 9.71 9.37
N ILE A 8 16.95 9.56 8.09
CA ILE A 8 17.25 8.26 7.48
C ILE A 8 18.72 8.21 7.10
N VAL A 9 19.44 7.23 7.61
CA VAL A 9 20.75 6.88 7.06
C VAL A 9 20.54 6.00 5.83
N LEU A 10 21.00 6.46 4.68
CA LEU A 10 20.99 5.72 3.43
C LEU A 10 22.37 5.13 3.16
N GLY A 11 22.53 3.84 3.37
CA GLY A 11 23.75 3.09 3.12
C GLY A 11 23.78 2.54 1.69
N LEU A 12 24.85 2.81 0.96
CA LEU A 12 25.08 2.30 -0.39
C LEU A 12 26.20 1.25 -0.37
N THR A 13 25.91 0.08 -0.97
CA THR A 13 26.91 -0.97 -1.17
C THR A 13 27.23 -1.13 -2.65
N GLY A 14 28.30 -1.85 -3.00
CA GLY A 14 28.74 -2.01 -4.39
C GLY A 14 27.75 -2.76 -5.25
N GLY A 15 27.28 -2.12 -6.31
CA GLY A 15 26.41 -2.71 -7.30
C GLY A 15 25.84 -1.70 -8.29
N ILE A 16 25.52 -2.16 -9.51
CA ILE A 16 25.00 -1.28 -10.56
C ILE A 16 23.72 -0.53 -10.12
N ALA A 17 22.92 -1.12 -9.24
CA ALA A 17 21.68 -0.50 -8.73
C ALA A 17 21.92 0.81 -7.93
N CYS A 18 23.17 1.21 -7.66
CA CYS A 18 23.49 2.52 -7.08
C CYS A 18 22.90 3.70 -7.86
N TYR A 19 22.69 3.58 -9.17
CA TYR A 19 22.05 4.66 -9.93
C TYR A 19 20.61 4.94 -9.44
N LYS A 20 19.89 3.91 -8.98
CA LYS A 20 18.54 4.06 -8.40
C LYS A 20 18.58 4.75 -7.05
N ALA A 21 19.66 4.58 -6.28
CA ALA A 21 19.80 5.21 -4.97
C ALA A 21 19.80 6.75 -5.04
N ALA A 22 20.24 7.32 -6.15
CA ALA A 22 20.20 8.77 -6.39
C ALA A 22 18.75 9.30 -6.44
N GLU A 23 17.89 8.63 -7.21
CA GLU A 23 16.47 8.96 -7.30
C GLU A 23 15.75 8.67 -5.97
N PHE A 24 16.06 7.54 -5.34
CA PHE A 24 15.49 7.16 -4.05
C PHE A 24 15.82 8.18 -2.94
N CYS A 25 17.07 8.65 -2.86
CA CYS A 25 17.47 9.71 -1.95
C CYS A 25 16.61 10.98 -2.13
N ARG A 26 16.41 11.42 -3.38
CA ARG A 26 15.55 12.56 -3.70
C ARG A 26 14.09 12.31 -3.34
N ALA A 27 13.59 11.09 -3.55
CA ALA A 27 12.23 10.71 -3.22
C ALA A 27 11.96 10.79 -1.70
N LEU A 28 12.89 10.30 -0.88
CA LEU A 28 12.84 10.42 0.59
C LEU A 28 12.79 11.88 1.04
N ILE A 29 13.66 12.72 0.48
CA ILE A 29 13.72 14.16 0.81
C ILE A 29 12.42 14.88 0.40
N LYS A 30 11.85 14.56 -0.76
CA LYS A 30 10.55 15.12 -1.20
C LYS A 30 9.41 14.74 -0.25
N GLN A 31 9.53 13.64 0.48
CA GLN A 31 8.57 13.24 1.53
C GLN A 31 8.87 13.88 2.89
N GLY A 32 9.87 14.73 2.98
CA GLY A 32 10.20 15.49 4.18
C GLY A 32 11.24 14.85 5.10
N ALA A 33 11.85 13.73 4.68
CA ALA A 33 12.96 13.14 5.43
C ALA A 33 14.26 13.94 5.29
N THR A 34 15.10 13.90 6.30
CA THR A 34 16.52 14.20 6.15
C THR A 34 17.28 12.93 5.85
N VAL A 35 18.20 12.97 4.88
CA VAL A 35 18.93 11.78 4.44
C VAL A 35 20.43 11.97 4.65
N GLN A 36 21.02 11.11 5.46
CA GLN A 36 22.47 11.00 5.64
C GLN A 36 23.01 9.85 4.83
N VAL A 37 23.85 10.12 3.84
CA VAL A 37 24.40 9.07 2.98
C VAL A 37 25.70 8.53 3.54
N VAL A 38 25.83 7.21 3.57
CA VAL A 38 27.03 6.46 3.93
C VAL A 38 27.35 5.45 2.84
N MET A 39 28.57 5.43 2.33
CA MET A 39 28.98 4.61 1.19
C MET A 39 30.10 3.66 1.58
N THR A 40 30.02 2.40 1.12
CA THR A 40 31.18 1.51 1.14
C THR A 40 32.16 1.90 0.03
N ASP A 41 33.43 1.51 0.13
CA ASP A 41 34.42 1.73 -0.94
C ASP A 41 33.93 1.15 -2.28
N ALA A 42 33.29 -0.02 -2.25
CA ALA A 42 32.73 -0.64 -3.44
C ALA A 42 31.61 0.21 -4.06
N ALA A 43 30.79 0.91 -3.28
CA ALA A 43 29.75 1.80 -3.79
C ALA A 43 30.32 2.98 -4.59
N THR A 44 31.48 3.49 -4.19
CA THR A 44 32.14 4.63 -4.85
C THR A 44 32.59 4.32 -6.30
N GLN A 45 32.68 3.05 -6.66
CA GLN A 45 32.97 2.60 -8.03
C GLN A 45 31.76 2.72 -8.98
N PHE A 46 30.54 2.81 -8.44
CA PHE A 46 29.30 2.85 -9.20
C PHE A 46 28.64 4.24 -9.21
N ILE A 47 28.81 5.01 -8.13
CA ILE A 47 28.30 6.37 -8.00
C ILE A 47 29.26 7.18 -7.12
N THR A 48 29.43 8.47 -7.43
CA THR A 48 30.37 9.30 -6.68
C THR A 48 29.75 9.87 -5.42
N ALA A 49 30.55 10.09 -4.38
CA ALA A 49 30.16 10.78 -3.17
C ALA A 49 29.65 12.21 -3.47
N VAL A 50 30.26 12.89 -4.47
CA VAL A 50 29.83 14.24 -4.90
C VAL A 50 28.39 14.24 -5.41
N THR A 51 27.99 13.24 -6.20
CA THR A 51 26.61 13.10 -6.66
C THR A 51 25.64 12.97 -5.48
N MET A 52 25.94 12.07 -4.55
CA MET A 52 25.08 11.83 -3.40
C MET A 52 25.04 13.00 -2.43
N GLN A 53 26.15 13.72 -2.27
CA GLN A 53 26.20 14.96 -1.46
C GLN A 53 25.32 16.06 -2.06
N ALA A 54 25.38 16.26 -3.38
CA ALA A 54 24.57 17.24 -4.07
C ALA A 54 23.06 16.91 -3.94
N LEU A 55 22.69 15.64 -3.96
CA LEU A 55 21.29 15.18 -3.86
C LEU A 55 20.75 15.20 -2.44
N SER A 56 21.56 14.81 -1.45
CA SER A 56 21.16 14.78 -0.03
C SER A 56 21.27 16.14 0.66
N ASN A 57 22.04 17.07 0.06
CA ASN A 57 22.42 18.36 0.66
C ASN A 57 23.17 18.18 2.02
N ARG A 58 23.84 17.05 2.19
CA ARG A 58 24.63 16.69 3.38
C ARG A 58 25.95 16.05 2.97
N PRO A 59 27.05 16.25 3.75
CA PRO A 59 28.30 15.55 3.49
C PRO A 59 28.12 14.03 3.51
N VAL A 60 28.71 13.34 2.53
CA VAL A 60 28.70 11.88 2.45
C VAL A 60 29.82 11.30 3.30
N TYR A 61 29.55 10.24 4.02
CA TYR A 61 30.56 9.48 4.76
C TYR A 61 30.97 8.22 3.98
N ALA A 62 32.27 8.02 3.76
CA ALA A 62 32.80 6.86 3.06
C ALA A 62 33.92 6.15 3.83
N SER A 63 34.34 6.70 4.97
CA SER A 63 35.44 6.15 5.81
C SER A 63 35.09 6.20 7.27
N GLN A 64 35.44 5.16 8.01
CA GLN A 64 35.36 5.14 9.47
C GLN A 64 36.35 6.11 10.14
N TRP A 65 37.35 6.57 9.42
CA TRP A 65 38.38 7.51 9.87
C TRP A 65 38.05 8.96 9.47
N ASP A 66 36.80 9.27 9.23
CA ASP A 66 36.37 10.61 8.87
C ASP A 66 36.54 11.59 10.02
N SER A 67 37.41 12.58 9.84
CA SER A 67 37.77 13.53 10.88
C SER A 67 36.75 14.62 11.19
N ARG A 68 35.61 14.62 10.47
CA ARG A 68 34.51 15.58 10.72
C ARG A 68 33.80 15.32 12.05
N GLU A 69 33.86 14.09 12.55
CA GLU A 69 33.32 13.75 13.87
C GLU A 69 34.37 14.07 14.98
N PRO A 70 34.07 15.01 15.88
CA PRO A 70 35.04 15.47 16.88
C PRO A 70 35.58 14.38 17.80
N ASN A 71 34.79 13.33 18.05
CA ASN A 71 35.14 12.20 18.91
C ASN A 71 35.61 10.95 18.14
N ASN A 72 35.75 11.04 16.80
CA ASN A 72 36.04 9.90 15.92
C ASN A 72 35.07 8.71 16.03
N MET A 73 33.82 8.95 16.49
CA MET A 73 32.83 7.90 16.71
C MET A 73 31.62 8.06 15.71
N ALA A 74 31.90 8.34 14.45
CA ALA A 74 30.89 8.51 13.41
C ALA A 74 29.85 7.36 13.40
N HIS A 75 30.31 6.11 13.56
CA HIS A 75 29.46 4.94 13.62
C HIS A 75 28.42 4.95 14.77
N ILE A 76 28.82 5.52 15.94
CA ILE A 76 27.93 5.67 17.09
C ILE A 76 26.94 6.82 16.86
N ASN A 77 27.46 8.00 16.50
CA ASN A 77 26.66 9.22 16.38
C ASN A 77 25.60 9.05 15.29
N LEU A 78 26.02 8.68 14.08
CA LEU A 78 25.11 8.51 12.92
C LEU A 78 24.06 7.43 13.14
N SER A 79 24.40 6.31 13.82
CA SER A 79 23.44 5.25 14.09
C SER A 79 22.40 5.64 15.15
N ARG A 80 22.77 6.49 16.14
CA ARG A 80 21.84 6.94 17.20
C ARG A 80 20.95 8.09 16.77
N GLU A 81 21.40 8.91 15.83
CA GLU A 81 20.61 10.01 15.28
C GLU A 81 19.55 9.53 14.27
N ALA A 82 19.69 8.31 13.74
CA ALA A 82 18.83 7.78 12.70
C ALA A 82 17.52 7.20 13.25
N ASP A 83 16.40 7.57 12.62
CA ASP A 83 15.11 6.87 12.79
C ASP A 83 15.10 5.50 12.08
N ALA A 84 15.95 5.32 11.08
CA ALA A 84 16.21 4.03 10.43
C ALA A 84 17.53 4.06 9.63
N ILE A 85 18.16 2.89 9.50
CA ILE A 85 19.23 2.65 8.54
C ILE A 85 18.66 1.85 7.37
N VAL A 86 18.74 2.41 6.16
CA VAL A 86 18.26 1.79 4.92
C VAL A 86 19.45 1.47 4.04
N ILE A 87 19.69 0.20 3.75
CA ILE A 87 20.75 -0.24 2.84
C ILE A 87 20.17 -0.46 1.44
N ALA A 88 20.41 0.46 0.54
CA ALA A 88 19.89 0.44 -0.83
C ALA A 88 20.89 1.03 -1.86
N PRO A 89 21.50 0.20 -2.71
CA PRO A 89 21.38 -1.26 -2.81
C PRO A 89 22.11 -1.99 -1.69
N CYS A 90 21.64 -3.22 -1.37
CA CYS A 90 22.35 -4.15 -0.51
C CYS A 90 22.86 -5.34 -1.31
N SER A 91 24.18 -5.48 -1.45
CA SER A 91 24.81 -6.59 -2.16
C SER A 91 24.81 -7.89 -1.35
N ALA A 92 24.95 -9.03 -2.02
CA ALA A 92 25.06 -10.33 -1.36
C ALA A 92 26.27 -10.40 -0.39
N ASP A 93 27.38 -9.76 -0.74
CA ASP A 93 28.55 -9.63 0.15
C ASP A 93 28.20 -8.85 1.42
N PHE A 94 27.51 -7.72 1.28
CA PHE A 94 27.17 -6.90 2.44
C PHE A 94 26.14 -7.61 3.37
N VAL A 95 25.20 -8.36 2.81
CA VAL A 95 24.30 -9.21 3.60
C VAL A 95 25.09 -10.24 4.40
N ALA A 96 26.02 -10.96 3.76
CA ALA A 96 26.88 -11.92 4.47
C ALA A 96 27.74 -11.25 5.56
N LYS A 97 28.25 -10.04 5.29
CA LYS A 97 29.01 -9.24 6.24
C LYS A 97 28.18 -8.90 7.48
N LEU A 98 26.94 -8.44 7.30
CA LEU A 98 26.03 -8.10 8.42
C LEU A 98 25.72 -9.34 9.28
N LEU A 99 25.40 -10.47 8.68
CA LEU A 99 25.06 -11.71 9.40
C LEU A 99 26.23 -12.27 10.23
N HIS A 100 27.45 -12.07 9.77
CA HIS A 100 28.64 -12.53 10.50
C HIS A 100 29.22 -11.46 11.46
N GLY A 101 28.53 -10.33 11.64
CA GLY A 101 28.96 -9.27 12.54
C GLY A 101 30.30 -8.64 12.13
N ARG A 102 30.65 -8.67 10.82
CA ARG A 102 31.87 -7.99 10.35
C ARG A 102 31.64 -6.48 10.34
N ALA A 103 32.64 -5.76 10.86
CA ALA A 103 32.60 -4.32 11.05
C ALA A 103 33.90 -3.67 10.56
N ASP A 104 34.26 -3.94 9.29
CA ASP A 104 35.54 -3.54 8.69
C ASP A 104 35.39 -2.26 7.81
N ASP A 105 34.19 -1.73 7.67
CA ASP A 105 33.91 -0.42 7.09
C ASP A 105 32.88 0.35 7.93
N LEU A 106 32.76 1.66 7.69
CA LEU A 106 31.85 2.52 8.47
C LEU A 106 30.41 2.03 8.46
N LEU A 107 29.88 1.63 7.31
CA LEU A 107 28.47 1.24 7.17
C LEU A 107 28.17 -0.05 7.95
N SER A 108 29.03 -1.07 7.84
CA SER A 108 28.87 -2.31 8.59
C SER A 108 29.07 -2.09 10.11
N LEU A 109 30.00 -1.22 10.49
CA LEU A 109 30.21 -0.84 11.87
C LEU A 109 29.01 -0.12 12.47
N MET A 110 28.39 0.80 11.71
CA MET A 110 27.13 1.47 12.10
C MET A 110 25.99 0.49 12.29
N CYS A 111 25.82 -0.45 11.35
CA CYS A 111 24.78 -1.47 11.45
C CYS A 111 24.92 -2.34 12.70
N LEU A 112 26.16 -2.68 13.08
CA LEU A 112 26.46 -3.46 14.29
C LEU A 112 26.28 -2.63 15.58
N ALA A 113 26.62 -1.33 15.54
CA ALA A 113 26.59 -0.43 16.69
C ALA A 113 25.21 0.22 16.95
N ARG A 114 24.26 0.06 16.04
CA ARG A 114 22.94 0.68 16.16
C ARG A 114 22.19 0.19 17.40
N PRO A 115 21.43 1.05 18.09
CA PRO A 115 20.46 0.61 19.09
C PRO A 115 19.33 -0.18 18.43
N LEU A 116 19.20 -1.47 18.77
CA LEU A 116 18.24 -2.39 18.10
C LEU A 116 16.77 -1.97 18.30
N GLU A 117 16.44 -1.40 19.46
CA GLU A 117 15.08 -1.02 19.81
C GLU A 117 14.61 0.28 19.12
N SER A 118 15.52 1.19 18.80
CA SER A 118 15.17 2.53 18.29
C SER A 118 15.61 2.78 16.86
N THR A 119 16.59 2.03 16.34
CA THR A 119 17.15 2.24 15.00
C THR A 119 17.01 0.96 14.16
N PRO A 120 15.85 0.76 13.52
CA PRO A 120 15.61 -0.41 12.68
C PRO A 120 16.54 -0.42 11.46
N LEU A 121 16.86 -1.64 11.00
CA LEU A 121 17.62 -1.89 9.79
C LEU A 121 16.68 -2.39 8.68
N LEU A 122 16.66 -1.67 7.56
CA LEU A 122 15.88 -1.97 6.39
C LEU A 122 16.82 -2.25 5.22
N VAL A 123 16.58 -3.32 4.48
CA VAL A 123 17.53 -3.81 3.48
C VAL A 123 16.81 -4.01 2.14
N ALA A 124 17.33 -3.35 1.10
CA ALA A 124 16.87 -3.51 -0.29
C ALA A 124 17.90 -4.33 -1.08
N PRO A 125 17.72 -5.66 -1.20
CA PRO A 125 18.67 -6.53 -1.90
C PRO A 125 18.78 -6.16 -3.39
N ALA A 126 20.01 -6.28 -3.92
CA ALA A 126 20.28 -6.06 -5.34
C ALA A 126 21.44 -6.95 -5.80
N MET A 127 21.14 -7.92 -6.67
CA MET A 127 22.12 -8.85 -7.20
C MET A 127 21.60 -9.53 -8.48
N ASN A 128 22.47 -10.27 -9.15
CA ASN A 128 22.09 -11.10 -10.29
C ASN A 128 21.12 -12.22 -9.84
N ARG A 129 20.30 -12.72 -10.75
CA ARG A 129 19.28 -13.74 -10.49
C ARG A 129 19.85 -15.04 -9.91
N GLU A 130 21.00 -15.49 -10.43
CA GLU A 130 21.65 -16.73 -9.92
C GLU A 130 22.18 -16.51 -8.50
N MET A 131 22.73 -15.33 -8.21
CA MET A 131 23.13 -14.94 -6.88
C MET A 131 21.93 -14.87 -5.92
N TRP A 132 20.80 -14.34 -6.39
CA TRP A 132 19.57 -14.27 -5.61
C TRP A 132 19.02 -15.66 -5.30
N ALA A 133 18.90 -16.52 -6.33
CA ALA A 133 18.41 -17.90 -6.17
C ALA A 133 19.36 -18.82 -5.40
N HIS A 134 20.61 -18.41 -5.19
CA HIS A 134 21.60 -19.25 -4.54
C HIS A 134 21.19 -19.62 -3.10
N PRO A 135 21.29 -20.90 -2.69
CA PRO A 135 20.85 -21.33 -1.37
C PRO A 135 21.49 -20.57 -0.20
N ALA A 136 22.74 -20.14 -0.34
CA ALA A 136 23.41 -19.30 0.67
C ALA A 136 22.73 -17.94 0.82
N THR A 137 22.35 -17.30 -0.30
CA THR A 137 21.65 -16.01 -0.30
C THR A 137 20.28 -16.14 0.35
N GLN A 138 19.49 -17.15 -0.05
CA GLN A 138 18.14 -17.35 0.50
C GLN A 138 18.18 -17.64 2.01
N ARG A 139 19.12 -18.48 2.46
CA ARG A 139 19.35 -18.71 3.89
C ARG A 139 19.74 -17.41 4.62
N ASN A 140 20.59 -16.59 4.01
CA ASN A 140 21.03 -15.33 4.60
C ASN A 140 19.87 -14.33 4.71
N MET A 141 19.00 -14.23 3.69
CA MET A 141 17.80 -13.38 3.74
C MET A 141 16.82 -13.83 4.83
N ALA A 142 16.60 -15.15 4.96
CA ALA A 142 15.76 -15.70 6.02
C ALA A 142 16.33 -15.40 7.40
N GLN A 143 17.65 -15.54 7.59
CA GLN A 143 18.30 -15.24 8.87
C GLN A 143 18.24 -13.74 9.20
N MET A 144 18.45 -12.85 8.23
CA MET A 144 18.32 -11.41 8.46
C MET A 144 16.93 -11.02 8.96
N ARG A 145 15.88 -11.64 8.39
CA ARG A 145 14.50 -11.43 8.87
C ARG A 145 14.31 -11.95 10.29
N ALA A 146 14.85 -13.13 10.59
CA ALA A 146 14.81 -13.72 11.93
C ALA A 146 15.56 -12.88 12.97
N ASP A 147 16.63 -12.20 12.56
CA ASP A 147 17.41 -11.27 13.40
C ASP A 147 16.75 -9.88 13.52
N GLY A 148 15.55 -9.69 12.98
CA GLY A 148 14.74 -8.47 13.12
C GLY A 148 15.01 -7.39 12.07
N ALA A 149 15.76 -7.65 11.01
CA ALA A 149 15.87 -6.71 9.89
C ALA A 149 14.63 -6.79 8.98
N THR A 150 14.16 -5.64 8.51
CA THR A 150 13.15 -5.59 7.45
C THR A 150 13.86 -5.78 6.11
N VAL A 151 13.63 -6.93 5.46
CA VAL A 151 14.19 -7.23 4.14
C VAL A 151 13.09 -7.04 3.12
N PHE A 152 13.24 -6.01 2.27
CA PHE A 152 12.33 -5.75 1.16
C PHE A 152 12.43 -6.84 0.09
N ASP A 153 11.37 -6.97 -0.69
CA ASP A 153 11.37 -7.86 -1.85
C ASP A 153 12.33 -7.38 -2.93
N VAL A 154 12.59 -8.24 -3.88
CA VAL A 154 13.33 -7.89 -5.09
C VAL A 154 12.39 -7.75 -6.28
N GLY A 155 12.75 -6.89 -7.22
CA GLY A 155 12.06 -6.79 -8.50
C GLY A 155 12.46 -7.92 -9.44
N SER A 156 11.52 -8.28 -10.33
CA SER A 156 11.76 -9.19 -11.45
C SER A 156 11.89 -8.41 -12.75
N GLY A 157 12.69 -8.93 -13.69
CA GLY A 157 12.85 -8.33 -15.02
C GLY A 157 14.25 -8.47 -15.59
N GLU A 158 14.50 -7.78 -16.68
CA GLU A 158 15.82 -7.76 -17.37
C GLU A 158 16.88 -7.11 -16.47
N GLN A 159 18.01 -7.76 -16.34
CA GLN A 159 19.18 -7.33 -15.57
C GLN A 159 20.29 -6.78 -16.49
N ALA A 160 21.24 -6.06 -15.91
CA ALA A 160 22.33 -5.44 -16.67
C ALA A 160 23.21 -6.44 -17.46
N CYS A 161 23.20 -7.70 -17.08
CA CYS A 161 23.88 -8.79 -17.80
C CYS A 161 23.05 -9.38 -18.96
N GLY A 162 21.83 -8.87 -19.22
CA GLY A 162 20.92 -9.38 -20.24
C GLY A 162 20.06 -10.58 -19.80
N GLU A 163 20.21 -11.05 -18.58
CA GLU A 163 19.36 -12.11 -18.01
C GLU A 163 18.05 -11.55 -17.45
N THR A 164 16.99 -12.33 -17.48
CA THR A 164 15.70 -11.97 -16.90
C THR A 164 15.40 -12.84 -15.68
N GLY A 165 14.95 -12.22 -14.59
CA GLY A 165 14.59 -12.91 -13.34
C GLY A 165 14.59 -12.00 -12.13
N ASP A 166 14.45 -12.62 -10.96
CA ASP A 166 14.42 -11.94 -9.66
C ASP A 166 15.82 -11.52 -9.23
N GLY A 167 15.90 -10.51 -8.34
CA GLY A 167 17.17 -10.04 -7.77
C GLY A 167 17.44 -8.57 -8.01
N ARG A 168 16.65 -7.89 -8.85
CA ARG A 168 16.77 -6.44 -9.05
C ARG A 168 16.36 -5.70 -7.78
N MET A 169 17.07 -4.63 -7.43
CA MET A 169 16.54 -3.69 -6.44
C MET A 169 15.19 -3.14 -6.92
N LEU A 170 14.22 -3.08 -6.04
CA LEU A 170 12.94 -2.43 -6.29
C LEU A 170 13.14 -1.03 -6.92
N GLU A 171 12.16 -0.55 -7.65
CA GLU A 171 12.20 0.80 -8.17
C GLU A 171 12.11 1.83 -7.03
N PRO A 172 12.70 3.03 -7.19
CA PRO A 172 12.72 4.05 -6.12
C PRO A 172 11.33 4.40 -5.57
N ALA A 173 10.31 4.41 -6.43
CA ALA A 173 8.94 4.68 -6.02
C ALA A 173 8.35 3.55 -5.16
N GLU A 174 8.68 2.28 -5.46
CA GLU A 174 8.26 1.11 -4.69
C GLU A 174 8.91 1.09 -3.32
N LEU A 175 10.25 1.29 -3.26
CA LEU A 175 10.98 1.41 -1.99
C LEU A 175 10.45 2.56 -1.13
N LEU A 176 10.12 3.70 -1.75
CA LEU A 176 9.52 4.82 -1.02
C LEU A 176 8.17 4.42 -0.41
N HIS A 177 7.32 3.70 -1.13
CA HIS A 177 6.06 3.21 -0.59
C HIS A 177 6.27 2.30 0.61
N ASP A 178 7.22 1.36 0.52
CA ASP A 178 7.53 0.42 1.59
C ASP A 178 8.13 1.12 2.82
N ILE A 179 8.98 2.14 2.63
CA ILE A 179 9.51 2.97 3.73
C ILE A 179 8.40 3.80 4.39
N VAL A 180 7.52 4.40 3.60
CA VAL A 180 6.37 5.14 4.15
C VAL A 180 5.48 4.19 4.94
N ALA A 181 5.15 3.02 4.38
CA ALA A 181 4.38 1.99 5.07
C ALA A 181 5.06 1.56 6.37
N PHE A 182 6.39 1.35 6.38
CA PHE A 182 7.14 0.99 7.57
C PHE A 182 6.92 1.97 8.73
N PHE A 183 6.93 3.27 8.47
CA PHE A 183 6.77 4.31 9.49
C PHE A 183 5.31 4.58 9.89
N GLN A 184 4.31 4.02 9.20
CA GLN A 184 2.92 4.17 9.62
C GLN A 184 2.60 3.31 10.86
N PRO A 185 1.74 3.80 11.77
CA PRO A 185 1.30 3.04 12.93
C PRO A 185 0.61 1.73 12.51
N LYS A 186 0.99 0.59 13.11
CA LYS A 186 0.45 -0.74 12.77
C LYS A 186 -0.84 -1.06 13.54
N VAL A 187 -1.81 -0.16 13.46
CA VAL A 187 -3.09 -0.24 14.20
C VAL A 187 -4.00 -1.41 13.79
N LEU A 188 -3.74 -2.02 12.65
CA LEU A 188 -4.43 -3.21 12.13
C LEU A 188 -3.51 -4.42 11.99
N ALA A 189 -2.40 -4.48 12.73
CA ALA A 189 -1.48 -5.63 12.68
C ALA A 189 -2.23 -6.95 12.93
N GLY A 190 -2.04 -7.94 12.04
CA GLY A 190 -2.65 -9.27 12.11
C GLY A 190 -4.15 -9.30 11.78
N LYS A 191 -4.73 -8.22 11.25
CA LYS A 191 -6.12 -8.18 10.78
C LYS A 191 -6.23 -8.48 9.30
N GLN A 192 -7.28 -9.21 8.93
CA GLN A 192 -7.67 -9.49 7.54
C GLN A 192 -8.70 -8.45 7.09
N VAL A 193 -8.39 -7.67 6.05
CA VAL A 193 -9.28 -6.62 5.54
C VAL A 193 -9.71 -6.93 4.12
N LEU A 194 -11.02 -7.10 3.93
CA LEU A 194 -11.65 -7.27 2.61
C LEU A 194 -12.24 -5.94 2.15
N ILE A 195 -11.89 -5.50 0.95
CA ILE A 195 -12.38 -4.24 0.39
C ILE A 195 -12.96 -4.46 -0.99
N SER A 196 -14.19 -4.00 -1.24
CA SER A 196 -14.71 -3.89 -2.61
C SER A 196 -14.46 -2.49 -3.17
N ALA A 197 -14.03 -2.38 -4.42
CA ALA A 197 -13.65 -1.11 -5.05
C ALA A 197 -13.99 -1.04 -6.54
N GLY A 198 -14.03 0.16 -7.09
CA GLY A 198 -14.33 0.38 -8.50
C GLY A 198 -15.82 0.27 -8.83
N PRO A 199 -16.20 0.46 -10.09
CA PRO A 199 -17.55 0.22 -10.58
C PRO A 199 -17.75 -1.25 -10.92
N THR A 200 -19.02 -1.69 -11.05
CA THR A 200 -19.34 -2.90 -11.79
C THR A 200 -19.76 -2.56 -13.21
N PHE A 201 -19.72 -3.53 -14.10
CA PHE A 201 -20.13 -3.41 -15.49
C PHE A 201 -21.14 -4.52 -15.81
N GLU A 202 -22.38 -4.10 -16.11
CA GLU A 202 -23.47 -5.01 -16.41
C GLU A 202 -23.69 -5.04 -17.93
N ALA A 203 -23.37 -6.17 -18.55
CA ALA A 203 -23.42 -6.30 -19.98
C ALA A 203 -24.86 -6.21 -20.53
N LEU A 204 -25.08 -5.43 -21.59
CA LEU A 204 -26.27 -5.46 -22.43
C LEU A 204 -26.07 -6.43 -23.62
N ASP A 205 -24.87 -6.38 -24.18
CA ASP A 205 -24.38 -7.25 -25.24
C ASP A 205 -22.83 -7.38 -25.11
N PRO A 206 -22.12 -8.14 -25.94
CA PRO A 206 -20.66 -8.30 -25.84
C PRO A 206 -19.86 -7.01 -25.98
N VAL A 207 -20.49 -5.90 -26.36
CA VAL A 207 -19.80 -4.62 -26.65
C VAL A 207 -20.27 -3.48 -25.74
N ARG A 208 -21.49 -3.54 -25.19
CA ARG A 208 -22.13 -2.46 -24.44
C ARG A 208 -22.64 -2.94 -23.09
N GLY A 209 -22.62 -2.04 -22.11
CA GLY A 209 -23.12 -2.31 -20.77
C GLY A 209 -23.45 -1.05 -19.99
N ILE A 210 -23.95 -1.26 -18.78
CA ILE A 210 -24.24 -0.23 -17.77
C ILE A 210 -23.13 -0.26 -16.74
N THR A 211 -22.64 0.90 -16.36
CA THR A 211 -21.61 1.04 -15.33
C THR A 211 -21.74 2.38 -14.60
N ASN A 212 -21.18 2.46 -13.43
CA ASN A 212 -21.07 3.70 -12.67
C ASN A 212 -19.79 4.47 -13.04
N LEU A 213 -19.79 5.79 -12.89
CA LEU A 213 -18.62 6.66 -13.16
C LEU A 213 -17.55 6.62 -12.06
N SER A 214 -17.49 5.56 -11.28
CA SER A 214 -16.49 5.41 -10.24
C SER A 214 -15.12 5.14 -10.83
N SER A 215 -14.11 5.90 -10.38
CA SER A 215 -12.70 5.67 -10.75
C SER A 215 -11.99 4.61 -9.91
N GLY A 216 -12.60 4.11 -8.83
CA GLY A 216 -11.98 3.18 -7.88
C GLY A 216 -10.96 3.81 -6.93
N LYS A 217 -10.51 5.05 -7.14
CA LYS A 217 -9.41 5.69 -6.40
C LYS A 217 -9.57 5.64 -4.87
N MET A 218 -10.80 5.78 -4.34
CA MET A 218 -11.02 5.74 -2.88
C MET A 218 -10.77 4.34 -2.31
N GLY A 219 -11.32 3.29 -2.94
CA GLY A 219 -11.12 1.91 -2.50
C GLY A 219 -9.66 1.46 -2.58
N PHE A 220 -8.95 1.87 -3.64
CA PHE A 220 -7.51 1.60 -3.78
C PHE A 220 -6.68 2.36 -2.73
N ALA A 221 -7.05 3.60 -2.40
CA ALA A 221 -6.41 4.35 -1.31
C ALA A 221 -6.67 3.71 0.06
N LEU A 222 -7.87 3.17 0.29
CA LEU A 222 -8.21 2.41 1.50
C LEU A 222 -7.41 1.11 1.61
N ALA A 223 -7.27 0.37 0.51
CA ALA A 223 -6.46 -0.85 0.48
C ALA A 223 -5.00 -0.56 0.83
N ARG A 224 -4.43 0.50 0.24
CA ARG A 224 -3.10 0.96 0.59
C ARG A 224 -2.99 1.35 2.06
N ALA A 225 -3.92 2.16 2.58
CA ALA A 225 -3.89 2.62 3.97
C ALA A 225 -4.05 1.47 4.97
N ALA A 226 -4.88 0.47 4.67
CA ALA A 226 -5.05 -0.72 5.49
C ALA A 226 -3.77 -1.56 5.53
N HIS A 227 -3.11 -1.77 4.38
CA HIS A 227 -1.81 -2.44 4.32
C HIS A 227 -0.73 -1.66 5.08
N GLU A 228 -0.63 -0.33 4.89
CA GLU A 228 0.27 0.54 5.66
C GLU A 228 0.03 0.43 7.17
N ALA A 229 -1.23 0.22 7.59
CA ALA A 229 -1.61 -0.02 8.99
C ALA A 229 -1.32 -1.45 9.50
N GLY A 230 -0.72 -2.32 8.68
CA GLY A 230 -0.28 -3.67 9.04
C GLY A 230 -1.30 -4.77 8.83
N ALA A 231 -2.38 -4.50 8.10
CA ALA A 231 -3.36 -5.53 7.73
C ALA A 231 -2.91 -6.34 6.50
N ASP A 232 -3.36 -7.60 6.44
CA ASP A 232 -3.42 -8.36 5.20
C ASP A 232 -4.68 -7.95 4.44
N VAL A 233 -4.53 -7.53 3.20
CA VAL A 233 -5.62 -6.88 2.44
C VAL A 233 -5.96 -7.64 1.18
N THR A 234 -7.25 -8.01 1.04
CA THR A 234 -7.83 -8.48 -0.21
C THR A 234 -8.71 -7.39 -0.82
N LEU A 235 -8.39 -6.98 -2.04
CA LEU A 235 -9.11 -5.96 -2.81
C LEU A 235 -9.88 -6.59 -3.96
N VAL A 236 -11.20 -6.68 -3.86
CA VAL A 236 -12.08 -7.09 -4.94
C VAL A 236 -12.39 -5.87 -5.79
N ALA A 237 -11.86 -5.83 -7.01
CA ALA A 237 -11.87 -4.65 -7.87
C ALA A 237 -12.69 -4.85 -9.13
N GLY A 238 -13.69 -4.02 -9.35
CA GLY A 238 -14.34 -3.86 -10.64
C GLY A 238 -13.40 -3.22 -11.68
N PRO A 239 -13.81 -3.09 -12.96
CA PRO A 239 -12.94 -2.68 -14.05
C PRO A 239 -12.42 -1.25 -13.89
N VAL A 240 -11.15 -1.15 -13.49
CA VAL A 240 -10.40 0.11 -13.36
C VAL A 240 -8.95 -0.08 -13.82
N GLY A 241 -8.37 0.96 -14.41
CA GLY A 241 -6.95 0.96 -14.84
C GLY A 241 -5.94 1.33 -13.75
N LEU A 242 -6.31 1.24 -12.47
CA LEU A 242 -5.41 1.57 -11.36
C LEU A 242 -4.44 0.41 -11.09
N LEU A 243 -3.18 0.75 -10.79
CA LEU A 243 -2.20 -0.22 -10.33
C LEU A 243 -2.58 -0.71 -8.92
N THR A 244 -2.39 -2.00 -8.68
CA THR A 244 -2.58 -2.60 -7.36
C THR A 244 -1.58 -1.99 -6.37
N PRO A 245 -2.02 -1.51 -5.20
CA PRO A 245 -1.08 -1.09 -4.16
C PRO A 245 -0.19 -2.26 -3.73
N ARG A 246 1.08 -1.97 -3.44
CA ARG A 246 2.03 -3.00 -2.98
C ARG A 246 1.52 -3.67 -1.70
N GLY A 247 1.75 -4.97 -1.60
CA GLY A 247 1.32 -5.79 -0.47
C GLY A 247 -0.19 -6.00 -0.36
N VAL A 248 -0.94 -5.74 -1.44
CA VAL A 248 -2.39 -5.95 -1.51
C VAL A 248 -2.68 -7.07 -2.51
N ASP A 249 -3.46 -8.06 -2.10
CA ASP A 249 -3.96 -9.10 -2.97
C ASP A 249 -5.20 -8.61 -3.72
N ARG A 250 -5.16 -8.64 -5.06
CA ARG A 250 -6.25 -8.14 -5.90
C ARG A 250 -6.99 -9.27 -6.60
N VAL A 251 -8.32 -9.21 -6.54
CA VAL A 251 -9.23 -10.07 -7.29
C VAL A 251 -10.01 -9.18 -8.26
N ASP A 252 -9.75 -9.33 -9.55
CA ASP A 252 -10.49 -8.62 -10.59
C ASP A 252 -11.83 -9.26 -10.87
N VAL A 253 -12.87 -8.45 -10.95
CA VAL A 253 -14.25 -8.86 -11.25
C VAL A 253 -14.86 -7.93 -12.29
N LEU A 254 -15.94 -8.33 -12.93
CA LEU A 254 -16.62 -7.52 -13.95
C LEU A 254 -18.01 -7.06 -13.48
N SER A 255 -18.88 -7.99 -13.18
CA SER A 255 -20.30 -7.72 -12.83
C SER A 255 -20.50 -7.60 -11.31
N ALA A 256 -21.69 -7.13 -10.93
CA ALA A 256 -22.13 -7.13 -9.52
C ALA A 256 -22.21 -8.55 -8.96
N GLN A 257 -22.60 -9.54 -9.78
CA GLN A 257 -22.64 -10.94 -9.35
C GLN A 257 -21.22 -11.47 -9.10
N ASP A 258 -20.26 -11.22 -10.00
CA ASP A 258 -18.86 -11.64 -9.80
C ASP A 258 -18.29 -11.02 -8.53
N MET A 259 -18.58 -9.73 -8.27
CA MET A 259 -18.12 -9.04 -7.08
C MET A 259 -18.76 -9.62 -5.80
N PHE A 260 -20.04 -9.95 -5.86
CA PHE A 260 -20.76 -10.61 -4.77
C PHE A 260 -20.09 -11.96 -4.43
N ASP A 261 -19.91 -12.81 -5.45
CA ASP A 261 -19.35 -14.16 -5.28
C ASP A 261 -17.91 -14.11 -4.75
N ALA A 262 -17.08 -13.19 -5.29
CA ALA A 262 -15.72 -12.97 -4.83
C ALA A 262 -15.67 -12.49 -3.37
N CYS A 263 -16.54 -11.56 -2.97
CA CYS A 263 -16.62 -11.09 -1.58
C CYS A 263 -17.09 -12.21 -0.65
N GLN A 264 -18.10 -13.00 -1.05
CA GLN A 264 -18.60 -14.12 -0.24
C GLN A 264 -17.54 -15.20 -0.01
N ALA A 265 -16.70 -15.47 -1.01
CA ALA A 265 -15.62 -16.45 -0.90
C ALA A 265 -14.56 -16.05 0.14
N GLN A 266 -14.32 -14.73 0.32
CA GLN A 266 -13.25 -14.19 1.18
C GLN A 266 -13.74 -13.78 2.57
N VAL A 267 -15.02 -13.46 2.74
CA VAL A 267 -15.59 -12.87 3.96
C VAL A 267 -15.43 -13.75 5.20
N SER A 268 -15.34 -15.06 5.03
CA SER A 268 -15.19 -16.00 6.13
C SER A 268 -13.89 -15.82 6.93
N GLN A 269 -12.85 -15.29 6.31
CA GLN A 269 -11.54 -15.01 6.92
C GLN A 269 -11.36 -13.55 7.34
N ALA A 270 -12.22 -12.65 6.84
CA ALA A 270 -12.07 -11.21 7.09
C ALA A 270 -12.46 -10.81 8.52
N ASP A 271 -11.70 -9.91 9.13
CA ASP A 271 -12.06 -9.20 10.36
C ASP A 271 -12.82 -7.91 10.05
N ILE A 272 -12.52 -7.30 8.89
CA ILE A 272 -13.10 -6.03 8.45
C ILE A 272 -13.55 -6.17 7.00
N PHE A 273 -14.77 -5.74 6.70
CA PHE A 273 -15.26 -5.59 5.34
C PHE A 273 -15.59 -4.14 5.04
N ILE A 274 -14.98 -3.57 3.98
CA ILE A 274 -15.21 -2.19 3.54
C ILE A 274 -15.87 -2.21 2.15
N ALA A 275 -17.16 -1.94 2.09
CA ALA A 275 -17.92 -1.87 0.84
C ALA A 275 -17.79 -0.48 0.23
N CYS A 276 -16.74 -0.25 -0.57
CA CYS A 276 -16.46 1.03 -1.23
C CYS A 276 -16.74 1.02 -2.74
N ALA A 277 -17.10 -0.14 -3.32
CA ALA A 277 -17.43 -0.27 -4.73
C ALA A 277 -18.72 0.50 -5.09
N ALA A 278 -18.78 1.02 -6.30
CA ALA A 278 -19.99 1.57 -6.92
C ALA A 278 -20.67 0.47 -7.74
N VAL A 279 -21.41 -0.38 -7.05
CA VAL A 279 -22.15 -1.49 -7.65
C VAL A 279 -23.39 -0.95 -8.37
N ALA A 280 -23.66 -1.43 -9.58
CA ALA A 280 -24.90 -1.10 -10.29
C ALA A 280 -26.10 -1.75 -9.58
N ASP A 281 -27.18 -0.99 -9.40
CA ASP A 281 -28.41 -1.50 -8.73
C ASP A 281 -29.14 -2.54 -9.57
N TRP A 282 -29.03 -2.45 -10.90
CA TRP A 282 -29.74 -3.30 -11.84
C TRP A 282 -28.83 -3.86 -12.93
N ARG A 283 -29.20 -5.02 -13.46
CA ARG A 283 -28.64 -5.63 -14.66
C ARG A 283 -29.76 -6.06 -15.61
N VAL A 284 -29.42 -6.30 -16.85
CA VAL A 284 -30.36 -6.92 -17.79
C VAL A 284 -30.52 -8.39 -17.42
N ASP A 285 -31.78 -8.88 -17.41
CA ASP A 285 -32.10 -10.26 -17.06
C ASP A 285 -31.40 -11.26 -18.00
N GLU A 286 -31.55 -11.03 -19.31
CA GLU A 286 -30.92 -11.85 -20.35
C GLU A 286 -30.06 -10.97 -21.28
N PRO A 287 -28.76 -10.79 -21.02
CA PRO A 287 -27.88 -10.08 -21.94
C PRO A 287 -27.75 -10.85 -23.26
N THR A 288 -27.80 -10.14 -24.37
CA THR A 288 -27.71 -10.79 -25.68
C THR A 288 -26.30 -11.30 -25.95
N LYS A 289 -26.19 -12.55 -26.48
CA LYS A 289 -24.89 -13.17 -26.84
C LYS A 289 -24.24 -12.57 -28.09
N GLN A 290 -24.97 -11.76 -28.84
CA GLN A 290 -24.50 -11.10 -30.05
C GLN A 290 -24.72 -9.59 -29.95
N LYS A 291 -23.83 -8.82 -30.61
CA LYS A 291 -23.96 -7.37 -30.68
C LYS A 291 -25.32 -6.99 -31.26
N ILE A 292 -26.08 -6.21 -30.52
CA ILE A 292 -27.38 -5.66 -30.95
C ILE A 292 -27.13 -4.77 -32.17
N LYS A 293 -27.76 -5.10 -33.28
CA LYS A 293 -27.73 -4.29 -34.52
C LYS A 293 -28.96 -3.38 -34.57
N LYS A 294 -28.84 -2.26 -35.27
CA LYS A 294 -29.99 -1.44 -35.59
C LYS A 294 -30.95 -2.27 -36.44
N ASP A 295 -32.20 -2.32 -36.05
CA ASP A 295 -33.24 -2.94 -36.85
C ASP A 295 -33.62 -2.02 -38.04
N ALA A 296 -33.88 -2.63 -39.18
CA ALA A 296 -34.33 -1.92 -40.39
C ALA A 296 -35.70 -1.21 -40.18
N SER A 297 -36.52 -1.67 -39.24
CA SER A 297 -37.79 -1.04 -38.85
C SER A 297 -37.59 0.24 -38.00
N GLY A 298 -36.37 0.54 -37.52
CA GLY A 298 -36.09 1.64 -36.61
C GLY A 298 -36.54 1.41 -35.17
N ALA A 299 -36.98 0.18 -34.81
CA ALA A 299 -37.36 -0.17 -33.45
C ALA A 299 -36.16 -0.09 -32.51
N MET A 300 -36.37 0.54 -31.35
CA MET A 300 -35.36 0.57 -30.30
C MET A 300 -35.34 -0.75 -29.52
N PRO A 301 -34.16 -1.26 -29.13
CA PRO A 301 -34.09 -2.43 -28.26
C PRO A 301 -34.74 -2.10 -26.91
N SER A 302 -35.56 -3.01 -26.39
CA SER A 302 -36.10 -2.95 -25.04
C SER A 302 -35.38 -3.98 -24.16
N PHE A 303 -35.13 -3.63 -22.91
CA PHE A 303 -34.46 -4.51 -21.95
C PHE A 303 -35.34 -4.68 -20.71
N GLN A 304 -35.40 -5.91 -20.20
CA GLN A 304 -35.97 -6.21 -18.91
C GLN A 304 -34.83 -6.14 -17.87
N PHE A 305 -35.03 -5.32 -16.83
CA PHE A 305 -34.07 -5.18 -15.77
C PHE A 305 -34.47 -5.99 -14.54
N ILE A 306 -33.48 -6.57 -13.89
CA ILE A 306 -33.61 -7.22 -12.57
C ILE A 306 -32.61 -6.61 -11.60
N GLU A 307 -32.89 -6.71 -10.32
CA GLU A 307 -32.02 -6.20 -9.26
C GLU A 307 -30.72 -7.01 -9.16
N ASN A 308 -29.62 -6.31 -8.90
CA ASN A 308 -28.34 -6.92 -8.54
C ASN A 308 -28.31 -7.31 -7.05
N PRO A 309 -27.48 -8.28 -6.66
CA PRO A 309 -27.32 -8.64 -5.26
C PRO A 309 -26.75 -7.46 -4.44
N ASP A 310 -27.35 -7.24 -3.27
CA ASP A 310 -26.88 -6.23 -2.33
C ASP A 310 -25.75 -6.81 -1.48
N ILE A 311 -24.51 -6.59 -1.93
CA ILE A 311 -23.30 -7.15 -1.32
C ILE A 311 -23.17 -6.74 0.15
N LEU A 312 -23.34 -5.43 0.44
CA LEU A 312 -23.21 -4.91 1.80
C LEU A 312 -24.28 -5.48 2.73
N ALA A 313 -25.55 -5.48 2.30
CA ALA A 313 -26.64 -6.00 3.14
C ALA A 313 -26.47 -7.50 3.39
N SER A 314 -26.13 -8.28 2.37
CA SER A 314 -25.90 -9.72 2.51
C SER A 314 -24.79 -10.04 3.50
N ILE A 315 -23.64 -9.37 3.41
CA ILE A 315 -22.51 -9.60 4.32
C ILE A 315 -22.83 -9.09 5.73
N ALA A 316 -23.49 -7.95 5.88
CA ALA A 316 -23.87 -7.41 7.18
C ALA A 316 -24.90 -8.28 7.92
N GLN A 317 -25.65 -9.10 7.20
CA GLN A 317 -26.60 -10.07 7.77
C GLN A 317 -25.95 -11.44 8.10
N SER A 318 -24.70 -11.66 7.74
CA SER A 318 -23.99 -12.91 8.05
C SER A 318 -23.82 -13.10 9.57
N ASP A 319 -23.73 -14.35 10.02
CA ASP A 319 -23.52 -14.69 11.44
C ASP A 319 -22.27 -14.02 12.01
N ARG A 320 -21.20 -13.90 11.22
CA ARG A 320 -19.96 -13.22 11.63
C ARG A 320 -20.15 -11.72 11.88
N ALA A 321 -20.94 -11.05 11.04
CA ALA A 321 -21.24 -9.64 11.21
C ALA A 321 -22.19 -9.40 12.41
N GLN A 322 -23.19 -10.26 12.58
CA GLN A 322 -24.15 -10.17 13.68
C GLN A 322 -23.54 -10.50 15.04
N SER A 323 -22.58 -11.44 15.09
CA SER A 323 -21.82 -11.75 16.31
C SER A 323 -20.72 -10.74 16.64
N GLY A 324 -20.45 -9.78 15.73
CA GLY A 324 -19.37 -8.79 15.88
C GLY A 324 -17.97 -9.29 15.48
N ALA A 325 -17.85 -10.54 14.99
CA ALA A 325 -16.58 -11.10 14.50
C ALA A 325 -16.13 -10.50 13.16
N LEU A 326 -17.02 -9.80 12.44
CA LEU A 326 -16.75 -9.05 11.23
C LEU A 326 -17.25 -7.61 11.40
N PHE A 327 -16.36 -6.64 11.21
CA PHE A 327 -16.72 -5.21 11.24
C PHE A 327 -17.05 -4.71 9.84
N CYS A 328 -18.31 -4.41 9.56
CA CYS A 328 -18.76 -3.95 8.24
C CYS A 328 -18.78 -2.42 8.15
N VAL A 329 -18.19 -1.89 7.08
CA VAL A 329 -18.19 -0.46 6.74
C VAL A 329 -18.84 -0.27 5.38
N GLY A 330 -19.92 0.53 5.35
CA GLY A 330 -20.57 0.89 4.08
C GLY A 330 -20.13 2.25 3.59
N PHE A 331 -20.26 2.47 2.28
CA PHE A 331 -20.09 3.79 1.66
C PHE A 331 -21.42 4.27 1.06
N ALA A 332 -21.64 5.58 1.11
CA ALA A 332 -22.76 6.26 0.49
C ALA A 332 -22.23 7.51 -0.25
N ALA A 333 -22.42 7.54 -1.57
CA ALA A 333 -22.14 8.69 -2.40
C ALA A 333 -23.48 9.37 -2.75
N GLU A 334 -23.76 10.49 -2.07
CA GLU A 334 -25.03 11.19 -2.20
C GLU A 334 -24.84 12.53 -2.91
N SER A 335 -25.91 13.01 -3.56
CA SER A 335 -25.88 14.32 -4.23
C SER A 335 -26.38 15.46 -3.35
N ASN A 336 -27.21 15.16 -2.34
CA ASN A 336 -27.81 16.12 -1.41
C ASN A 336 -28.18 15.40 -0.09
N ASP A 337 -28.47 16.15 0.95
CA ASP A 337 -28.91 15.67 2.27
C ASP A 337 -28.07 14.48 2.81
N LEU A 338 -26.73 14.61 2.65
CA LEU A 338 -25.78 13.53 2.93
C LEU A 338 -25.99 12.87 4.31
N LEU A 339 -26.23 13.67 5.35
CA LEU A 339 -26.42 13.16 6.71
C LEU A 339 -27.67 12.31 6.83
N ALA A 340 -28.81 12.79 6.33
CA ALA A 340 -30.07 12.08 6.42
C ALA A 340 -30.03 10.75 5.65
N HIS A 341 -29.52 10.79 4.41
CA HIS A 341 -29.39 9.60 3.56
C HIS A 341 -28.40 8.59 4.13
N ALA A 342 -27.23 9.04 4.60
CA ALA A 342 -26.24 8.17 5.22
C ALA A 342 -26.80 7.51 6.48
N THR A 343 -27.50 8.24 7.35
CA THR A 343 -28.12 7.69 8.54
C THR A 343 -29.18 6.64 8.21
N ALA A 344 -30.08 6.94 7.26
CA ALA A 344 -31.11 6.00 6.82
C ALA A 344 -30.50 4.74 6.21
N LYS A 345 -29.45 4.88 5.38
CA LYS A 345 -28.75 3.76 4.76
C LYS A 345 -28.05 2.90 5.80
N ARG A 346 -27.39 3.50 6.82
CA ARG A 346 -26.75 2.78 7.91
C ARG A 346 -27.75 1.86 8.64
N LEU A 347 -28.91 2.41 9.01
CA LEU A 347 -29.94 1.66 9.71
C LEU A 347 -30.52 0.55 8.83
N ARG A 348 -30.85 0.86 7.57
CA ARG A 348 -31.40 -0.13 6.62
C ARG A 348 -30.45 -1.28 6.34
N LYS A 349 -29.12 -1.01 6.24
CA LYS A 349 -28.10 -2.03 5.99
C LYS A 349 -27.60 -2.71 7.26
N ASN A 350 -28.02 -2.21 8.43
CA ASN A 350 -27.58 -2.71 9.73
C ASN A 350 -26.04 -2.78 9.87
N VAL A 351 -25.35 -1.72 9.46
CA VAL A 351 -23.89 -1.65 9.56
C VAL A 351 -23.45 -0.78 10.73
N PRO A 352 -22.35 -1.13 11.41
CA PRO A 352 -21.82 -0.34 12.53
C PRO A 352 -21.31 1.03 12.10
N LEU A 353 -20.77 1.16 10.90
CA LEU A 353 -20.23 2.40 10.36
C LEU A 353 -20.66 2.60 8.90
N LEU A 354 -21.18 3.79 8.61
CA LEU A 354 -21.37 4.25 7.24
C LEU A 354 -20.52 5.49 6.98
N VAL A 355 -19.88 5.53 5.83
CA VAL A 355 -19.05 6.63 5.35
C VAL A 355 -19.76 7.34 4.22
N GLY A 356 -20.16 8.57 4.43
CA GLY A 356 -20.81 9.42 3.44
C GLY A 356 -19.82 10.36 2.73
N ASN A 357 -20.05 10.61 1.45
CA ASN A 357 -19.36 11.66 0.68
C ASN A 357 -20.28 12.24 -0.39
N VAL A 358 -19.96 13.47 -0.85
CA VAL A 358 -20.72 14.11 -1.94
C VAL A 358 -20.22 13.56 -3.27
N GLY A 359 -20.90 12.53 -3.79
CA GLY A 359 -20.48 11.73 -4.93
C GLY A 359 -20.14 12.53 -6.20
N PRO A 360 -21.06 13.33 -6.78
CA PRO A 360 -20.81 14.03 -8.05
C PRO A 360 -19.62 15.01 -7.99
N ALA A 361 -19.33 15.57 -6.80
CA ALA A 361 -18.22 16.50 -6.61
C ALA A 361 -16.83 15.84 -6.51
N THR A 362 -16.77 14.53 -6.25
CA THR A 362 -15.53 13.81 -5.87
C THR A 362 -15.14 12.68 -6.83
N PHE A 363 -16.02 12.32 -7.76
CA PHE A 363 -15.70 11.29 -8.77
C PHE A 363 -14.53 11.72 -9.65
N GLY A 364 -13.56 10.83 -9.81
CA GLY A 364 -12.34 11.07 -10.59
C GLY A 364 -11.27 11.96 -9.94
N LYS A 365 -11.61 12.75 -8.91
CA LYS A 365 -10.66 13.61 -8.19
C LYS A 365 -9.74 12.83 -7.25
N ASP A 366 -8.65 13.46 -6.83
CA ASP A 366 -7.66 12.87 -5.90
C ASP A 366 -7.91 13.24 -4.43
N ASP A 367 -8.88 14.10 -4.19
CA ASP A 367 -9.28 14.60 -2.88
C ASP A 367 -10.77 14.34 -2.58
N ASN A 368 -11.17 14.49 -1.32
CA ASN A 368 -12.54 14.33 -0.84
C ASN A 368 -12.70 14.90 0.58
N ALA A 369 -13.94 14.89 1.09
CA ALA A 369 -14.28 15.00 2.51
C ALA A 369 -15.18 13.83 2.89
N LEU A 370 -15.11 13.35 4.12
CA LEU A 370 -15.89 12.20 4.58
C LEU A 370 -16.75 12.56 5.79
N LEU A 371 -17.94 11.95 5.83
CA LEU A 371 -18.86 11.99 6.96
C LEU A 371 -18.99 10.58 7.53
N LEU A 372 -18.55 10.37 8.76
CA LEU A 372 -18.67 9.09 9.45
C LEU A 372 -19.95 9.08 10.27
N VAL A 373 -20.81 8.08 10.05
CA VAL A 373 -22.09 7.92 10.78
C VAL A 373 -22.12 6.57 11.46
N ASP A 374 -22.22 6.56 12.77
CA ASP A 374 -22.35 5.37 13.59
C ASP A 374 -23.51 5.48 14.63
N ALA A 375 -23.59 4.57 15.58
CA ALA A 375 -24.63 4.61 16.62
C ALA A 375 -24.41 5.71 17.67
N GLN A 376 -23.20 6.23 17.79
CA GLN A 376 -22.80 7.24 18.77
C GLN A 376 -22.97 8.66 18.23
N GLY A 377 -23.10 8.81 16.90
CA GLY A 377 -23.31 10.10 16.25
C GLY A 377 -22.61 10.24 14.91
N VAL A 378 -22.17 11.46 14.65
CA VAL A 378 -21.61 11.87 13.38
C VAL A 378 -20.24 12.50 13.61
N LYS A 379 -19.25 12.11 12.78
CA LYS A 379 -17.91 12.71 12.79
C LYS A 379 -17.54 13.11 11.36
N GLU A 380 -17.18 14.37 11.18
CA GLU A 380 -16.64 14.87 9.92
C GLU A 380 -15.13 14.68 9.85
N ILE A 381 -14.65 14.22 8.69
CA ILE A 381 -13.24 14.26 8.33
C ILE A 381 -13.10 15.31 7.23
N PRO A 382 -12.37 16.42 7.50
CA PRO A 382 -12.29 17.54 6.59
C PRO A 382 -11.59 17.19 5.29
N HIS A 383 -11.80 18.02 4.27
CA HIS A 383 -11.26 17.85 2.93
C HIS A 383 -9.74 17.59 2.94
N ASN A 384 -9.33 16.52 2.28
CA ASN A 384 -7.93 16.12 2.16
C ASN A 384 -7.74 15.18 0.96
N SER A 385 -6.49 14.80 0.66
CA SER A 385 -6.20 13.76 -0.32
C SER A 385 -6.86 12.43 0.06
N LYS A 386 -7.27 11.63 -0.92
CA LYS A 386 -7.91 10.33 -0.68
C LYS A 386 -7.06 9.39 0.18
N LEU A 387 -5.73 9.41 0.02
CA LEU A 387 -4.84 8.61 0.85
C LEU A 387 -4.83 9.08 2.31
N ALA A 388 -4.75 10.39 2.56
CA ALA A 388 -4.80 10.93 3.92
C ALA A 388 -6.14 10.60 4.60
N LEU A 389 -7.26 10.78 3.88
CA LEU A 389 -8.59 10.41 4.36
C LEU A 389 -8.71 8.92 4.65
N SER A 390 -8.12 8.07 3.79
CA SER A 390 -8.10 6.62 3.99
C SER A 390 -7.35 6.22 5.26
N ARG A 391 -6.18 6.82 5.53
CA ARG A 391 -5.42 6.60 6.77
C ARG A 391 -6.22 7.02 8.00
N MET A 392 -6.87 8.18 7.94
CA MET A 392 -7.74 8.66 9.03
C MET A 392 -8.92 7.70 9.25
N LEU A 393 -9.57 7.24 8.18
CA LEU A 393 -10.68 6.30 8.28
C LEU A 393 -10.24 4.93 8.83
N ILE A 394 -9.10 4.41 8.40
CA ILE A 394 -8.53 3.15 8.92
C ILE A 394 -8.23 3.27 10.42
N ALA A 395 -7.65 4.39 10.88
CA ALA A 395 -7.45 4.64 12.31
C ALA A 395 -8.77 4.71 13.09
N GLU A 396 -9.81 5.34 12.53
CA GLU A 396 -11.15 5.38 13.12
C GLU A 396 -11.80 3.99 13.20
N ILE A 397 -11.62 3.14 12.19
CA ILE A 397 -12.09 1.76 12.19
C ILE A 397 -11.38 0.96 13.28
N ALA A 398 -10.05 1.06 13.35
CA ALA A 398 -9.24 0.37 14.36
C ALA A 398 -9.68 0.75 15.79
N ASN A 399 -9.88 2.04 16.05
CA ASN A 399 -10.36 2.52 17.35
C ASN A 399 -11.71 1.91 17.72
N ARG A 400 -12.68 1.86 16.77
CA ARG A 400 -14.02 1.29 17.01
C ARG A 400 -14.00 -0.21 17.29
N ILE A 401 -13.11 -0.94 16.62
CA ILE A 401 -12.95 -2.39 16.84
C ILE A 401 -12.38 -2.64 18.24
N ASN A 402 -11.35 -1.90 18.63
CA ASN A 402 -10.69 -2.06 19.94
C ASN A 402 -11.63 -1.72 21.11
N HIS A 403 -12.49 -0.71 20.96
CA HIS A 403 -13.50 -0.36 21.96
C HIS A 403 -14.67 -1.34 22.06
N ARG A 404 -14.87 -2.23 21.09
CA ARG A 404 -15.88 -3.30 21.18
C ARG A 404 -15.36 -4.54 21.91
N SER A 405 -14.05 -4.71 21.95
CA SER A 405 -13.39 -5.85 22.60
C SER A 405 -13.08 -5.61 24.08
N SER A 406 -13.30 -4.40 24.56
CA SER A 406 -13.21 -3.97 25.97
C SER A 406 -14.59 -3.79 26.57
#